data_af517fe135cce7a068da8aa50a2951b9
#
_entry.id   af517fe135cce7a068da8aa50a2951b9
#
_cell.length_a   1.000
_cell.length_b   1.000
_cell.length_c   1.000
_cell.angle_alpha   90.00
_cell.angle_beta   90.00
_cell.angle_gamma   90.00
#
_symmetry.space_group_name_H-M   'P 1'
#
loop_
_entity.id
_entity.type
_entity.pdbx_description
1 polymer ?
#
loop_
_entity_poly.entity_id
_entity_poly.type
_entity_poly.pdbx_seq_one_letter_code
_entity_poly.pdbx_strand_id
1 'polypeptide(L)'
;MVGTTFIPAEFRVVIDRDACQQCGRCVQQCGWNVYRFDEAEKRPVPDHTKCAACHRCVTYCPAGAITVKKNDLAFKYSDSMQPDLIKAIWRQAETGGVQLTGMGNDRPYLRIFDHLLLDACQVTNPSIDPLREPMEMRTFLGRKPDFLEIATNGLEEGSGAPASDSDLLPGESRLLTELDRQLQLETPIMFGGMSYGSVSLNVHRSLAMAANRLGTFMNTGEGGLHADLEPYEDNIIVQCASGRFGVDADYLQAGAAVEIKIGQGAKPGIGGHLPGEKIDYEVSITRMIPQGTDALSPAPHHDIYSIEDLRQLIYALKEATGYKPISVKIACVHNIAAIASGVVRAGADIVYLDGFRGGTGASPTIIRDHVGIPLEIALATVDQRLRDEGIRNRASIVAAGGIRSSADVAKAIALGADACAIGTAALVALGCHVCQKCHTGACSWGICTQRQELTRRLDPEWGASQLVNLVNAWTHEIAEVLGALGVNAIESLRGSRERLRGLGLDKSTLDILGVKPAGL
;
A
#
# COMPACT_ATOMS: atom_id res chain seq x y z
N MET A 1 -12.33 -17.07 -15.07
CA MET A 1 -13.70 -17.00 -14.49
C MET A 1 -14.42 -15.83 -15.15
N VAL A 2 -15.21 -16.08 -16.18
CA VAL A 2 -15.96 -15.02 -16.86
C VAL A 2 -17.19 -14.69 -16.02
N GLY A 3 -17.28 -13.46 -15.53
CA GLY A 3 -18.50 -12.89 -14.98
C GLY A 3 -18.72 -12.95 -13.47
N THR A 4 -17.71 -13.20 -12.65
CA THR A 4 -17.86 -13.12 -11.18
C THR A 4 -17.31 -11.79 -10.69
N THR A 5 -18.19 -10.87 -10.29
CA THR A 5 -17.78 -9.63 -9.61
C THR A 5 -17.65 -9.87 -8.11
N PHE A 6 -16.64 -9.26 -7.47
CA PHE A 6 -16.55 -9.19 -6.01
C PHE A 6 -17.46 -8.11 -5.43
N ILE A 7 -17.94 -7.19 -6.26
CA ILE A 7 -18.76 -6.08 -5.79
C ILE A 7 -20.12 -6.63 -5.37
N PRO A 8 -20.40 -6.74 -4.08
CA PRO A 8 -21.72 -7.18 -3.65
C PRO A 8 -22.72 -6.06 -3.94
N ALA A 9 -23.96 -6.46 -4.19
CA ALA A 9 -25.06 -5.52 -4.24
C ALA A 9 -25.09 -4.69 -2.95
N GLU A 10 -25.07 -3.38 -3.06
CA GLU A 10 -25.10 -2.46 -1.90
C GLU A 10 -26.44 -2.52 -1.18
N PHE A 11 -27.49 -2.75 -1.95
CA PHE A 11 -28.86 -2.85 -1.44
C PHE A 11 -29.55 -4.12 -1.94
N ARG A 12 -30.46 -4.63 -1.11
CA ARG A 12 -31.36 -5.73 -1.48
C ARG A 12 -32.76 -5.20 -1.63
N VAL A 13 -33.35 -5.47 -2.78
CA VAL A 13 -34.77 -5.22 -3.02
C VAL A 13 -35.55 -6.46 -2.62
N VAL A 14 -36.45 -6.30 -1.65
CA VAL A 14 -37.34 -7.36 -1.21
C VAL A 14 -38.73 -7.05 -1.74
N ILE A 15 -39.33 -8.01 -2.42
CA ILE A 15 -40.70 -7.91 -2.93
C ILE A 15 -41.54 -8.89 -2.13
N ASP A 16 -42.53 -8.38 -1.41
CA ASP A 16 -43.54 -9.21 -0.78
C ASP A 16 -44.41 -9.85 -1.90
N ARG A 17 -44.33 -11.16 -1.99
CA ARG A 17 -44.97 -11.91 -3.06
C ARG A 17 -46.48 -11.94 -2.93
N ASP A 18 -46.98 -11.92 -1.69
CA ASP A 18 -48.41 -12.02 -1.41
C ASP A 18 -49.11 -10.65 -1.59
N ALA A 19 -48.42 -9.57 -1.29
CA ALA A 19 -48.89 -8.21 -1.49
C ALA A 19 -48.73 -7.71 -2.95
N CYS A 20 -47.85 -8.32 -3.74
CA CYS A 20 -47.50 -7.86 -5.09
C CYS A 20 -48.66 -8.08 -6.09
N GLN A 21 -49.19 -6.98 -6.61
CA GLN A 21 -50.26 -6.98 -7.62
C GLN A 21 -49.77 -7.19 -9.07
N GLN A 22 -48.49 -7.47 -9.28
CA GLN A 22 -47.90 -7.75 -10.60
C GLN A 22 -48.10 -6.63 -11.66
N CYS A 23 -48.32 -5.41 -11.21
CA CYS A 23 -48.69 -4.26 -12.05
C CYS A 23 -47.54 -3.67 -12.90
N GLY A 24 -46.30 -4.14 -12.75
CA GLY A 24 -45.13 -3.70 -13.52
C GLY A 24 -44.65 -2.26 -13.23
N ARG A 25 -45.29 -1.50 -12.32
CA ARG A 25 -44.91 -0.10 -12.03
C ARG A 25 -43.47 0.05 -11.56
N CYS A 26 -42.94 -0.88 -10.77
CA CYS A 26 -41.55 -0.87 -10.32
C CYS A 26 -40.56 -0.95 -11.47
N VAL A 27 -40.86 -1.71 -12.52
CA VAL A 27 -40.07 -1.79 -13.76
C VAL A 27 -40.05 -0.43 -14.46
N GLN A 28 -41.24 0.20 -14.63
CA GLN A 28 -41.40 1.47 -15.34
C GLN A 28 -40.75 2.64 -14.57
N GLN A 29 -40.83 2.62 -13.24
CA GLN A 29 -40.31 3.70 -12.39
C GLN A 29 -38.81 3.62 -12.14
N CYS A 30 -38.14 2.48 -12.41
CA CYS A 30 -36.75 2.30 -12.11
C CYS A 30 -35.84 2.85 -13.22
N GLY A 31 -35.20 4.00 -12.99
CA GLY A 31 -34.19 4.55 -13.91
C GLY A 31 -32.87 3.79 -13.96
N TRP A 32 -32.67 2.82 -13.04
CA TRP A 32 -31.44 2.02 -12.93
C TRP A 32 -31.56 0.62 -13.53
N ASN A 33 -32.69 0.30 -14.16
CA ASN A 33 -32.95 -1.01 -14.76
C ASN A 33 -32.74 -2.20 -13.79
N VAL A 34 -33.12 -2.00 -12.53
CA VAL A 34 -33.03 -3.04 -11.48
C VAL A 34 -33.96 -4.20 -11.77
N TYR A 35 -35.13 -3.96 -12.35
CA TYR A 35 -36.14 -4.98 -12.49
C TYR A 35 -36.23 -5.53 -13.91
N ARG A 36 -36.26 -6.84 -14.00
CA ARG A 36 -36.71 -7.56 -15.19
C ARG A 36 -38.10 -8.14 -14.88
N PHE A 37 -39.04 -8.04 -15.81
CA PHE A 37 -40.32 -8.73 -15.68
C PHE A 37 -40.17 -10.19 -16.17
N ASP A 38 -40.48 -11.15 -15.33
CA ASP A 38 -40.46 -12.54 -15.66
C ASP A 38 -41.85 -12.93 -16.21
N GLU A 39 -41.93 -13.27 -17.51
CA GLU A 39 -43.16 -13.57 -18.19
C GLU A 39 -43.80 -14.88 -17.71
N ALA A 40 -42.96 -15.84 -17.28
CA ALA A 40 -43.42 -17.13 -16.79
C ALA A 40 -44.06 -17.02 -15.39
N GLU A 41 -43.38 -16.28 -14.50
CA GLU A 41 -43.87 -16.05 -13.15
C GLU A 41 -44.80 -14.81 -13.06
N LYS A 42 -44.96 -14.06 -14.16
CA LYS A 42 -45.72 -12.79 -14.25
C LYS A 42 -45.40 -11.77 -13.16
N ARG A 43 -44.10 -11.66 -12.82
CA ARG A 43 -43.67 -10.78 -11.74
C ARG A 43 -42.31 -10.13 -11.97
N PRO A 44 -42.00 -8.99 -11.29
CA PRO A 44 -40.70 -8.38 -11.37
C PRO A 44 -39.65 -9.17 -10.57
N VAL A 45 -38.49 -9.40 -11.19
CA VAL A 45 -37.31 -10.01 -10.58
C VAL A 45 -36.21 -8.96 -10.49
N PRO A 46 -35.72 -8.62 -9.28
CA PRO A 46 -34.72 -7.58 -9.11
C PRO A 46 -33.30 -8.09 -9.31
N ASP A 47 -32.51 -7.36 -10.07
CA ASP A 47 -31.05 -7.42 -10.07
C ASP A 47 -30.55 -6.43 -9.00
N HIS A 48 -30.18 -6.97 -7.85
CA HIS A 48 -29.76 -6.18 -6.70
C HIS A 48 -28.51 -5.36 -6.96
N THR A 49 -27.62 -5.80 -7.86
CA THR A 49 -26.33 -5.15 -8.16
C THR A 49 -26.50 -3.75 -8.73
N LYS A 50 -27.65 -3.48 -9.36
CA LYS A 50 -27.98 -2.20 -9.98
C LYS A 50 -28.72 -1.23 -9.06
N CYS A 51 -29.12 -1.65 -7.86
CA CYS A 51 -29.98 -0.83 -6.99
C CYS A 51 -29.17 0.29 -6.31
N ALA A 52 -29.62 1.54 -6.54
CA ALA A 52 -29.05 2.75 -5.94
C ALA A 52 -29.87 3.28 -4.73
N ALA A 53 -30.80 2.50 -4.19
CA ALA A 53 -31.69 2.86 -3.07
C ALA A 53 -32.39 4.22 -3.22
N CYS A 54 -32.75 4.63 -4.43
CA CYS A 54 -33.48 5.87 -4.66
C CYS A 54 -34.94 5.84 -4.17
N HIS A 55 -35.44 4.69 -3.74
CA HIS A 55 -36.77 4.41 -3.18
C HIS A 55 -37.97 4.75 -4.09
N ARG A 56 -37.75 5.16 -5.34
CA ARG A 56 -38.84 5.50 -6.24
C ARG A 56 -39.81 4.34 -6.46
N CYS A 57 -39.30 3.11 -6.60
CA CYS A 57 -40.13 1.90 -6.72
C CYS A 57 -40.95 1.61 -5.46
N VAL A 58 -40.44 1.96 -4.28
CA VAL A 58 -41.16 1.84 -2.99
C VAL A 58 -42.31 2.83 -2.94
N THR A 59 -42.00 4.12 -3.24
CA THR A 59 -42.99 5.22 -3.19
C THR A 59 -44.16 5.02 -4.15
N TYR A 60 -43.89 4.51 -5.35
CA TYR A 60 -44.91 4.35 -6.38
C TYR A 60 -45.48 2.92 -6.47
N CYS A 61 -45.19 2.06 -5.49
CA CYS A 61 -45.82 0.74 -5.40
C CYS A 61 -47.23 0.88 -4.79
N PRO A 62 -48.32 0.63 -5.57
CA PRO A 62 -49.67 0.80 -5.08
C PRO A 62 -50.05 -0.15 -3.95
N ALA A 63 -49.35 -1.30 -3.90
CA ALA A 63 -49.58 -2.35 -2.92
C ALA A 63 -48.62 -2.27 -1.70
N GLY A 64 -47.67 -1.31 -1.68
CA GLY A 64 -46.64 -1.26 -0.64
C GLY A 64 -45.74 -2.51 -0.57
N ALA A 65 -45.70 -3.30 -1.63
CA ALA A 65 -45.06 -4.63 -1.65
C ALA A 65 -43.52 -4.58 -1.74
N ILE A 66 -42.89 -3.40 -1.87
CA ILE A 66 -41.45 -3.28 -2.12
C ILE A 66 -40.75 -2.65 -0.91
N THR A 67 -39.69 -3.30 -0.44
CA THR A 67 -38.78 -2.77 0.58
C THR A 67 -37.36 -2.82 0.02
N VAL A 68 -36.61 -1.72 0.20
CA VAL A 68 -35.17 -1.66 -0.11
C VAL A 68 -34.41 -1.64 1.20
N LYS A 69 -33.53 -2.61 1.41
CA LYS A 69 -32.71 -2.75 2.60
C LYS A 69 -31.24 -2.62 2.22
N LYS A 70 -30.43 -2.04 3.12
CA LYS A 70 -28.96 -2.11 3.00
C LYS A 70 -28.56 -3.58 3.00
N ASN A 71 -27.68 -3.97 2.10
CA ASN A 71 -27.14 -5.32 2.08
C ASN A 71 -25.97 -5.35 3.05
N ASP A 72 -26.27 -5.66 4.31
CA ASP A 72 -25.28 -5.77 5.35
C ASP A 72 -24.45 -7.03 5.09
N LEU A 73 -23.30 -6.82 4.50
CA LEU A 73 -22.30 -7.86 4.43
C LEU A 73 -21.74 -8.03 5.85
N ALA A 74 -21.92 -9.22 6.40
CA ALA A 74 -21.38 -9.60 7.69
C ALA A 74 -19.85 -9.81 7.59
N PHE A 75 -19.09 -8.73 7.39
CA PHE A 75 -17.65 -8.77 7.55
C PHE A 75 -17.30 -8.72 9.03
N LYS A 76 -16.22 -9.40 9.40
CA LYS A 76 -15.64 -9.16 10.69
C LYS A 76 -15.21 -7.70 10.76
N TYR A 77 -15.68 -7.00 11.78
CA TYR A 77 -15.30 -5.61 12.00
C TYR A 77 -13.79 -5.48 12.23
N SER A 78 -13.18 -4.51 11.60
CA SER A 78 -11.78 -4.14 11.79
C SER A 78 -11.64 -2.62 11.68
N ASP A 79 -11.08 -1.99 12.69
CA ASP A 79 -10.79 -0.55 12.68
C ASP A 79 -9.87 -0.14 11.55
N SER A 80 -9.01 -1.06 11.11
CA SER A 80 -8.06 -0.81 10.03
C SER A 80 -8.63 -1.04 8.65
N MET A 81 -9.66 -1.87 8.52
CA MET A 81 -10.25 -2.20 7.22
C MET A 81 -11.76 -2.44 7.42
N GLN A 82 -12.49 -1.34 7.39
CA GLN A 82 -13.94 -1.34 7.55
C GLN A 82 -14.65 -1.88 6.30
N PRO A 83 -15.89 -2.38 6.42
CA PRO A 83 -16.64 -2.92 5.29
C PRO A 83 -16.74 -1.97 4.09
N ASP A 84 -16.91 -0.68 4.32
CA ASP A 84 -17.02 0.30 3.23
C ASP A 84 -15.68 0.52 2.50
N LEU A 85 -14.56 0.47 3.21
CA LEU A 85 -13.22 0.51 2.60
C LEU A 85 -12.94 -0.75 1.77
N ILE A 86 -13.33 -1.91 2.26
CA ILE A 86 -13.21 -3.17 1.53
C ILE A 86 -14.01 -3.09 0.21
N LYS A 87 -15.24 -2.60 0.26
CA LYS A 87 -16.08 -2.41 -0.94
C LYS A 87 -15.46 -1.41 -1.92
N ALA A 88 -14.89 -0.30 -1.42
CA ALA A 88 -14.23 0.70 -2.25
C ALA A 88 -13.01 0.09 -2.97
N ILE A 89 -12.16 -0.65 -2.25
CA ILE A 89 -11.02 -1.36 -2.84
C ILE A 89 -11.47 -2.33 -3.92
N TRP A 90 -12.52 -3.11 -3.69
CA TRP A 90 -13.02 -4.03 -4.72
C TRP A 90 -13.52 -3.30 -5.97
N ARG A 91 -14.25 -2.19 -5.81
CA ARG A 91 -14.71 -1.38 -6.96
C ARG A 91 -13.51 -0.84 -7.75
N GLN A 92 -12.52 -0.29 -7.07
CA GLN A 92 -11.31 0.24 -7.72
C GLN A 92 -10.50 -0.88 -8.40
N ALA A 93 -10.39 -2.04 -7.77
CA ALA A 93 -9.71 -3.19 -8.34
C ALA A 93 -10.39 -3.76 -9.58
N GLU A 94 -11.72 -3.74 -9.64
CA GLU A 94 -12.46 -4.19 -10.82
C GLU A 94 -12.45 -3.16 -11.95
N THR A 95 -12.53 -1.88 -11.61
CA THR A 95 -12.79 -0.82 -12.60
C THR A 95 -11.56 -0.01 -12.99
N GLY A 96 -10.53 0.05 -12.12
CA GLY A 96 -9.41 0.98 -12.29
C GLY A 96 -9.81 2.45 -12.23
N GLY A 97 -11.02 2.75 -11.81
CA GLY A 97 -11.61 4.08 -11.86
C GLY A 97 -11.62 4.81 -10.52
N VAL A 98 -11.59 6.15 -10.62
CA VAL A 98 -11.81 7.04 -9.47
C VAL A 98 -13.20 6.80 -8.88
N GLN A 99 -13.31 6.74 -7.56
CA GLN A 99 -14.58 6.58 -6.88
C GLN A 99 -15.30 7.93 -6.79
N LEU A 100 -16.45 8.02 -7.46
CA LEU A 100 -17.31 9.19 -7.40
C LEU A 100 -18.33 9.03 -6.27
N THR A 101 -18.64 10.13 -5.58
CA THR A 101 -19.67 10.19 -4.54
C THR A 101 -20.63 11.37 -4.79
N GLY A 102 -21.78 11.32 -4.13
CA GLY A 102 -22.77 12.38 -4.15
C GLY A 102 -22.78 13.22 -2.87
N MET A 103 -23.97 13.66 -2.44
CA MET A 103 -24.14 14.45 -1.23
C MET A 103 -23.94 13.63 0.04
N GLY A 104 -23.34 14.25 1.05
CA GLY A 104 -23.14 13.69 2.38
C GLY A 104 -21.73 13.12 2.58
N ASN A 105 -21.35 12.98 3.85
CA ASN A 105 -20.12 12.34 4.27
C ASN A 105 -20.42 11.52 5.52
N ASP A 106 -20.29 10.22 5.42
CA ASP A 106 -20.58 9.25 6.47
C ASP A 106 -19.33 8.54 7.00
N ARG A 107 -18.12 8.99 6.55
CA ARG A 107 -16.87 8.36 6.92
C ARG A 107 -16.50 8.63 8.37
N PRO A 108 -16.31 7.60 9.21
CA PRO A 108 -15.93 7.80 10.61
C PRO A 108 -14.46 8.19 10.76
N TYR A 109 -14.14 8.92 11.83
CA TYR A 109 -12.77 9.31 12.22
C TYR A 109 -12.20 8.28 13.20
N LEU A 110 -11.69 7.16 12.71
CA LEU A 110 -11.21 6.05 13.55
C LEU A 110 -9.69 5.98 13.71
N ARG A 111 -8.94 6.75 12.94
CA ARG A 111 -7.47 6.77 12.93
C ARG A 111 -6.96 8.19 12.83
N ILE A 112 -5.68 8.42 13.15
CA ILE A 112 -5.04 9.73 13.01
C ILE A 112 -5.13 10.22 11.57
N PHE A 113 -4.92 9.37 10.57
CA PHE A 113 -5.17 9.74 9.16
C PHE A 113 -6.60 10.25 8.92
N ASP A 114 -7.60 9.72 9.60
CA ASP A 114 -8.99 10.15 9.45
C ASP A 114 -9.23 11.53 10.11
N HIS A 115 -8.37 11.95 11.03
CA HIS A 115 -8.34 13.27 11.67
C HIS A 115 -7.46 14.29 10.94
N LEU A 116 -6.75 13.90 9.89
CA LEU A 116 -5.97 14.81 9.06
C LEU A 116 -6.74 15.17 7.81
N LEU A 117 -6.79 16.45 7.51
CA LEU A 117 -7.35 17.01 6.29
C LEU A 117 -6.21 17.55 5.43
N LEU A 118 -6.33 17.40 4.12
CA LEU A 118 -5.46 18.08 3.16
C LEU A 118 -6.03 19.47 2.91
N ASP A 119 -5.19 20.50 3.09
CA ASP A 119 -5.59 21.88 2.97
C ASP A 119 -5.53 22.33 1.51
N ALA A 120 -6.64 22.76 0.97
CA ALA A 120 -6.72 23.17 -0.42
C ALA A 120 -5.87 24.41 -0.72
N CYS A 121 -5.50 24.60 -1.98
CA CYS A 121 -4.83 25.80 -2.45
C CYS A 121 -5.71 27.04 -2.28
N GLN A 122 -5.08 28.18 -2.29
CA GLN A 122 -5.71 29.51 -2.16
C GLN A 122 -5.36 30.40 -3.37
N VAL A 123 -5.83 31.64 -3.36
CA VAL A 123 -5.59 32.61 -4.44
C VAL A 123 -4.10 32.78 -4.76
N THR A 124 -3.23 32.71 -3.75
CA THR A 124 -1.78 32.85 -3.90
C THR A 124 -1.08 31.60 -4.42
N ASN A 125 -1.77 30.46 -4.39
CA ASN A 125 -1.31 29.18 -4.91
C ASN A 125 -2.49 28.50 -5.60
N PRO A 126 -2.76 28.82 -6.89
CA PRO A 126 -3.94 28.34 -7.59
C PRO A 126 -3.94 26.82 -7.77
N SER A 127 -5.10 26.23 -7.87
CA SER A 127 -5.26 24.81 -8.22
C SER A 127 -4.73 24.52 -9.62
N ILE A 128 -4.31 23.28 -9.80
CA ILE A 128 -3.88 22.71 -11.08
C ILE A 128 -4.94 21.71 -11.53
N ASP A 129 -5.29 21.71 -12.80
CA ASP A 129 -6.23 20.73 -13.35
C ASP A 129 -5.46 19.46 -13.80
N PRO A 130 -5.52 18.35 -13.06
CA PRO A 130 -4.76 17.14 -13.37
C PRO A 130 -5.21 16.45 -14.65
N LEU A 131 -6.36 16.83 -15.22
CA LEU A 131 -6.83 16.32 -16.51
C LEU A 131 -6.22 17.06 -17.69
N ARG A 132 -5.65 18.25 -17.48
CA ARG A 132 -5.12 19.13 -18.52
C ARG A 132 -3.63 19.38 -18.41
N GLU A 133 -3.08 19.28 -17.21
CA GLU A 133 -1.69 19.53 -16.91
C GLU A 133 -0.97 18.25 -16.47
N PRO A 134 0.29 18.04 -16.87
CA PRO A 134 1.03 16.85 -16.50
C PRO A 134 1.29 16.84 -14.99
N MET A 135 1.02 15.68 -14.37
CA MET A 135 1.33 15.41 -12.96
C MET A 135 2.48 14.40 -12.88
N GLU A 136 3.53 14.75 -12.16
CA GLU A 136 4.66 13.87 -11.94
C GLU A 136 4.42 12.98 -10.71
N MET A 137 4.16 11.70 -10.95
CA MET A 137 3.87 10.71 -9.90
C MET A 137 5.07 9.85 -9.54
N ARG A 138 6.16 9.94 -10.30
CA ARG A 138 7.38 9.16 -10.03
C ARG A 138 8.03 9.59 -8.73
N THR A 139 8.59 8.60 -8.04
CA THR A 139 9.43 8.81 -6.87
C THR A 139 10.65 7.91 -6.94
N PHE A 140 11.73 8.33 -6.28
CA PHE A 140 12.99 7.62 -6.26
C PHE A 140 13.35 7.22 -4.83
N LEU A 141 13.60 5.93 -4.61
CA LEU A 141 13.99 5.42 -3.30
C LEU A 141 15.47 5.09 -3.30
N GLY A 142 16.17 5.66 -2.35
CA GLY A 142 17.60 5.52 -2.17
C GLY A 142 18.21 6.76 -1.55
N ARG A 143 19.53 6.75 -1.47
CA ARG A 143 20.30 7.89 -0.98
C ARG A 143 20.29 9.01 -2.02
N LYS A 144 20.04 10.23 -1.58
CA LYS A 144 20.13 11.44 -2.41
C LYS A 144 21.39 12.21 -2.03
N PRO A 145 22.15 12.78 -2.98
CA PRO A 145 23.30 13.60 -2.66
C PRO A 145 22.87 14.89 -1.94
N ASP A 146 23.74 15.38 -1.08
CA ASP A 146 23.49 16.66 -0.38
C ASP A 146 23.56 17.85 -1.33
N PHE A 147 24.38 17.75 -2.40
CA PHE A 147 24.57 18.76 -3.45
C PHE A 147 24.60 18.11 -4.83
N LEU A 148 24.11 18.82 -5.82
CA LEU A 148 24.22 18.46 -7.23
C LEU A 148 25.24 19.41 -7.90
N GLU A 149 26.27 18.84 -8.50
CA GLU A 149 27.18 19.57 -9.37
C GLU A 149 26.69 19.39 -10.82
N ILE A 150 26.46 20.52 -11.48
CA ILE A 150 25.95 20.55 -12.85
C ILE A 150 26.93 21.38 -13.69
N ALA A 151 27.46 20.78 -14.75
CA ALA A 151 28.16 21.53 -15.79
C ALA A 151 27.14 22.14 -16.75
N THR A 152 27.31 23.41 -17.08
CA THR A 152 26.46 24.10 -18.04
C THR A 152 27.32 24.80 -19.06
N ASN A 153 26.92 24.82 -20.32
CA ASN A 153 27.55 25.63 -21.32
C ASN A 153 26.63 26.83 -21.65
N GLY A 154 27.05 28.06 -21.26
CA GLY A 154 26.36 29.29 -21.63
C GLY A 154 25.70 30.09 -20.50
N LEU A 155 26.12 29.98 -19.24
CA LEU A 155 25.73 30.93 -18.18
C LEU A 155 26.83 31.99 -17.97
N GLU A 156 26.39 33.22 -17.77
CA GLU A 156 27.16 34.45 -17.75
C GLU A 156 28.37 34.43 -16.82
N GLU A 157 29.47 35.01 -17.24
CA GLU A 157 30.64 35.34 -16.43
C GLU A 157 30.23 36.19 -15.23
N GLY A 158 30.35 35.60 -14.02
CA GLY A 158 30.15 36.35 -12.76
C GLY A 158 29.51 35.58 -11.60
N SER A 159 29.02 34.39 -11.79
CA SER A 159 28.28 33.64 -10.76
C SER A 159 29.05 32.46 -10.15
N GLY A 160 30.31 32.49 -9.89
CA GLY A 160 31.02 31.43 -9.19
C GLY A 160 30.67 29.98 -9.59
N ALA A 161 30.19 29.78 -10.80
CA ALA A 161 29.74 28.50 -11.33
C ALA A 161 30.92 27.58 -11.67
N PRO A 162 30.79 26.26 -11.52
CA PRO A 162 31.83 25.30 -11.89
C PRO A 162 32.16 25.37 -13.38
N ALA A 163 33.35 24.92 -13.73
CA ALA A 163 33.96 25.00 -15.06
C ALA A 163 33.00 24.62 -16.20
N SER A 164 32.98 25.42 -17.26
CA SER A 164 32.26 25.14 -18.49
C SER A 164 32.76 23.79 -19.07
N ASP A 165 31.85 22.85 -19.27
CA ASP A 165 32.17 21.61 -20.00
C ASP A 165 32.14 21.94 -21.49
N SER A 166 33.33 21.95 -22.12
CA SER A 166 33.49 22.26 -23.54
C SER A 166 32.81 21.27 -24.49
N ASP A 167 32.39 20.14 -23.98
CA ASP A 167 31.77 19.06 -24.74
C ASP A 167 30.23 19.20 -24.81
N LEU A 168 29.65 20.19 -24.11
CA LEU A 168 28.23 20.49 -24.16
C LEU A 168 27.88 21.52 -25.21
N LEU A 169 26.75 21.34 -25.87
CA LEU A 169 26.20 22.36 -26.78
C LEU A 169 25.66 23.57 -25.98
N PRO A 170 25.59 24.77 -26.58
CA PRO A 170 25.03 25.95 -25.91
C PRO A 170 23.62 25.67 -25.37
N GLY A 171 23.43 25.88 -24.07
CA GLY A 171 22.17 25.61 -23.36
C GLY A 171 21.99 24.18 -22.84
N GLU A 172 22.93 23.28 -23.10
CA GLU A 172 22.95 21.97 -22.49
C GLU A 172 23.53 22.00 -21.07
N SER A 173 23.07 21.08 -20.24
CA SER A 173 23.61 20.87 -18.91
C SER A 173 23.84 19.37 -18.68
N ARG A 174 24.91 19.05 -17.97
CA ARG A 174 25.25 17.68 -17.59
C ARG A 174 25.45 17.59 -16.08
N LEU A 175 24.81 16.59 -15.46
CA LEU A 175 25.02 16.28 -14.05
C LEU A 175 26.43 15.69 -13.90
N LEU A 176 27.26 16.31 -13.02
CA LEU A 176 28.60 15.84 -12.66
C LEU A 176 28.60 14.95 -11.42
N THR A 177 27.61 15.14 -10.55
CA THR A 177 27.47 14.33 -9.34
C THR A 177 27.12 12.90 -9.73
N GLU A 178 27.93 11.95 -9.29
CA GLU A 178 27.60 10.53 -9.38
C GLU A 178 26.49 10.20 -8.40
N LEU A 179 25.39 9.62 -8.92
CA LEU A 179 24.25 9.22 -8.11
C LEU A 179 24.40 7.74 -7.70
N ASP A 180 24.19 7.46 -6.43
CA ASP A 180 24.01 6.09 -5.95
C ASP A 180 22.83 5.42 -6.69
N ARG A 181 22.84 4.09 -6.79
CA ARG A 181 21.70 3.35 -7.36
C ARG A 181 20.43 3.65 -6.57
N GLN A 182 19.37 3.95 -7.28
CA GLN A 182 18.05 4.23 -6.71
C GLN A 182 17.00 3.33 -7.36
N LEU A 183 15.92 3.05 -6.62
CA LEU A 183 14.73 2.41 -7.17
C LEU A 183 13.80 3.50 -7.71
N GLN A 184 13.50 3.45 -9.00
CA GLN A 184 12.50 4.32 -9.61
C GLN A 184 11.13 3.65 -9.55
N LEU A 185 10.15 4.36 -9.03
CA LEU A 185 8.76 3.96 -8.99
C LEU A 185 7.94 4.93 -9.84
N GLU A 186 7.13 4.43 -10.77
CA GLU A 186 6.21 5.26 -11.59
C GLU A 186 5.01 5.77 -10.77
N THR A 187 4.80 5.24 -9.57
CA THR A 187 3.77 5.65 -8.62
C THR A 187 4.34 5.54 -7.19
N PRO A 188 3.93 6.40 -6.24
CA PRO A 188 4.46 6.33 -4.86
C PRO A 188 3.93 5.14 -4.05
N ILE A 189 3.50 4.07 -4.72
CA ILE A 189 2.88 2.89 -4.13
C ILE A 189 3.64 1.64 -4.54
N MET A 190 3.99 0.80 -3.57
CA MET A 190 4.61 -0.50 -3.78
C MET A 190 3.90 -1.59 -2.97
N PHE A 191 4.19 -2.86 -3.25
CA PHE A 191 3.62 -3.99 -2.52
C PHE A 191 4.54 -4.41 -1.37
N GLY A 192 3.98 -4.45 -0.15
CA GLY A 192 4.72 -4.83 1.05
C GLY A 192 5.09 -6.30 1.10
N GLY A 193 6.11 -6.64 1.87
CA GLY A 193 6.64 -8.00 2.02
C GLY A 193 5.62 -9.00 2.54
N MET A 194 5.30 -9.99 1.72
CA MET A 194 4.41 -11.11 2.03
C MET A 194 5.10 -12.41 1.64
N SER A 195 5.45 -13.25 2.63
CA SER A 195 6.28 -14.43 2.42
C SER A 195 5.56 -15.53 1.65
N TYR A 196 6.24 -16.16 0.68
CA TYR A 196 5.77 -17.41 0.10
C TYR A 196 5.66 -18.48 1.19
N GLY A 197 4.53 -19.21 1.18
CA GLY A 197 4.12 -20.10 2.27
C GLY A 197 3.14 -19.42 3.23
N SER A 198 3.31 -18.14 3.57
CA SER A 198 2.27 -17.35 4.26
C SER A 198 1.12 -17.02 3.30
N VAL A 199 1.43 -16.52 2.12
CA VAL A 199 0.53 -16.42 0.97
C VAL A 199 0.88 -17.47 -0.09
N SER A 200 -0.03 -17.74 -1.03
CA SER A 200 0.18 -18.71 -2.11
C SER A 200 1.13 -18.18 -3.19
N LEU A 201 1.69 -19.09 -4.00
CA LEU A 201 2.48 -18.72 -5.17
C LEU A 201 1.67 -17.87 -6.16
N ASN A 202 0.37 -18.14 -6.32
CA ASN A 202 -0.48 -17.35 -7.22
C ASN A 202 -0.62 -15.89 -6.77
N VAL A 203 -0.56 -15.61 -5.45
CA VAL A 203 -0.47 -14.23 -4.94
C VAL A 203 0.86 -13.60 -5.33
N HIS A 204 1.99 -14.30 -5.14
CA HIS A 204 3.30 -13.81 -5.52
C HIS A 204 3.38 -13.50 -7.02
N ARG A 205 2.90 -14.40 -7.87
CA ARG A 205 2.80 -14.17 -9.32
C ARG A 205 1.97 -12.93 -9.63
N SER A 206 0.78 -12.80 -9.01
CA SER A 206 -0.08 -11.61 -9.23
C SER A 206 0.64 -10.32 -8.84
N LEU A 207 1.34 -10.31 -7.70
CA LEU A 207 2.08 -9.13 -7.23
C LEU A 207 3.27 -8.79 -8.13
N ALA A 208 4.05 -9.79 -8.56
CA ALA A 208 5.20 -9.58 -9.43
C ALA A 208 4.80 -9.05 -10.81
N MET A 209 3.77 -9.66 -11.43
CA MET A 209 3.21 -9.21 -12.70
C MET A 209 2.64 -7.79 -12.60
N ALA A 210 1.94 -7.48 -11.51
CA ALA A 210 1.40 -6.14 -11.28
C ALA A 210 2.51 -5.12 -11.06
N ALA A 211 3.54 -5.44 -10.25
CA ALA A 211 4.67 -4.57 -10.02
C ALA A 211 5.41 -4.22 -11.32
N ASN A 212 5.63 -5.22 -12.16
CA ASN A 212 6.26 -5.04 -13.47
C ASN A 212 5.41 -4.14 -14.40
N ARG A 213 4.09 -4.37 -14.49
CA ARG A 213 3.20 -3.57 -15.34
C ARG A 213 3.05 -2.11 -14.86
N LEU A 214 3.20 -1.89 -13.57
CA LEU A 214 3.04 -0.58 -12.93
C LEU A 214 4.36 0.21 -12.84
N GLY A 215 5.51 -0.41 -13.16
CA GLY A 215 6.81 0.20 -12.91
C GLY A 215 7.07 0.47 -11.43
N THR A 216 6.67 -0.47 -10.55
CA THR A 216 6.89 -0.41 -9.11
C THR A 216 7.49 -1.72 -8.60
N PHE A 217 7.46 -1.96 -7.30
CA PHE A 217 8.12 -3.12 -6.68
C PHE A 217 7.17 -3.94 -5.83
N MET A 218 7.42 -5.26 -5.83
CA MET A 218 6.95 -6.16 -4.78
C MET A 218 8.11 -6.61 -3.90
N ASN A 219 7.81 -7.04 -2.67
CA ASN A 219 8.79 -7.59 -1.74
C ASN A 219 8.47 -9.06 -1.45
N THR A 220 9.46 -9.95 -1.54
CA THR A 220 9.29 -11.39 -1.34
C THR A 220 8.85 -11.75 0.09
N GLY A 221 9.11 -10.88 1.07
CA GLY A 221 9.05 -11.28 2.46
C GLY A 221 10.15 -12.30 2.81
N GLU A 222 10.06 -12.92 3.98
CA GLU A 222 11.07 -13.83 4.53
C GLU A 222 11.00 -15.28 4.00
N GLY A 223 10.46 -15.50 2.81
CA GLY A 223 10.19 -16.84 2.28
C GLY A 223 11.08 -17.32 1.14
N GLY A 224 12.15 -16.61 0.81
CA GLY A 224 12.93 -16.90 -0.38
C GLY A 224 12.26 -16.40 -1.67
N LEU A 225 12.83 -16.72 -2.82
CA LEU A 225 12.32 -16.39 -4.15
C LEU A 225 11.99 -17.68 -4.91
N HIS A 226 10.75 -17.83 -5.36
CA HIS A 226 10.36 -18.96 -6.20
C HIS A 226 10.81 -18.73 -7.64
N ALA A 227 11.27 -19.76 -8.33
CA ALA A 227 11.80 -19.68 -9.70
C ALA A 227 10.82 -19.04 -10.71
N ASP A 228 9.52 -19.22 -10.54
CA ASP A 228 8.49 -18.59 -11.39
C ASP A 228 8.51 -17.05 -11.36
N LEU A 229 9.21 -16.43 -10.41
CA LEU A 229 9.33 -14.99 -10.27
C LEU A 229 10.61 -14.42 -10.92
N GLU A 230 11.54 -15.27 -11.36
CA GLU A 230 12.77 -14.84 -12.04
C GLU A 230 12.51 -13.85 -13.20
N PRO A 231 11.45 -14.00 -14.03
CA PRO A 231 11.18 -13.02 -15.10
C PRO A 231 10.86 -11.61 -14.62
N TYR A 232 10.66 -11.39 -13.32
CA TYR A 232 10.26 -10.12 -12.70
C TYR A 232 11.29 -9.57 -11.72
N GLU A 233 12.52 -10.09 -11.71
CA GLU A 233 13.57 -9.73 -10.74
C GLU A 233 13.84 -8.23 -10.64
N ASP A 234 13.77 -7.50 -11.75
CA ASP A 234 13.95 -6.06 -11.81
C ASP A 234 12.88 -5.28 -11.01
N ASN A 235 11.74 -5.91 -10.71
CA ASN A 235 10.64 -5.33 -9.93
C ASN A 235 10.46 -6.00 -8.56
N ILE A 236 11.47 -6.73 -8.09
CA ILE A 236 11.43 -7.48 -6.82
C ILE A 236 12.46 -6.92 -5.84
N ILE A 237 12.02 -6.74 -4.60
CA ILE A 237 12.89 -6.53 -3.44
C ILE A 237 12.96 -7.85 -2.67
N VAL A 238 14.17 -8.37 -2.50
CA VAL A 238 14.39 -9.61 -1.75
C VAL A 238 14.63 -9.28 -0.27
N GLN A 239 14.14 -10.14 0.64
CA GLN A 239 14.19 -9.85 2.08
C GLN A 239 15.13 -10.81 2.83
N CYS A 240 16.00 -10.22 3.63
CA CYS A 240 16.90 -10.89 4.55
C CYS A 240 16.37 -10.70 5.99
N ALA A 241 15.62 -11.67 6.51
CA ALA A 241 15.10 -11.65 7.87
C ALA A 241 15.97 -12.46 8.83
N SER A 242 15.65 -12.43 10.12
CA SER A 242 16.42 -13.13 11.17
C SER A 242 16.51 -14.64 10.98
N GLY A 243 15.53 -15.26 10.33
CA GLY A 243 15.51 -16.70 10.05
C GLY A 243 16.35 -17.12 8.85
N ARG A 244 16.76 -16.20 7.99
CA ARG A 244 17.58 -16.44 6.78
C ARG A 244 17.01 -17.51 5.84
N PHE A 245 15.69 -17.70 5.81
CA PHE A 245 15.06 -18.73 4.99
C PHE A 245 15.23 -18.42 3.49
N GLY A 246 15.83 -19.36 2.77
CA GLY A 246 16.09 -19.22 1.34
C GLY A 246 17.06 -18.10 0.96
N VAL A 247 17.93 -17.69 1.90
CA VAL A 247 18.92 -16.62 1.66
C VAL A 247 20.25 -17.23 1.28
N ASP A 248 20.62 -17.09 0.02
CA ASP A 248 21.95 -17.41 -0.52
C ASP A 248 22.44 -16.28 -1.44
N ALA A 249 23.58 -16.47 -2.10
CA ALA A 249 24.18 -15.46 -2.95
C ALA A 249 23.32 -15.15 -4.19
N ASP A 250 22.76 -16.18 -4.83
CA ASP A 250 21.95 -16.04 -6.04
C ASP A 250 20.65 -15.29 -5.71
N TYR A 251 19.99 -15.66 -4.61
CA TYR A 251 18.81 -14.93 -4.11
C TYR A 251 19.09 -13.45 -3.84
N LEU A 252 20.21 -13.13 -3.19
CA LEU A 252 20.55 -11.73 -2.88
C LEU A 252 20.84 -10.92 -4.14
N GLN A 253 21.37 -11.58 -5.19
CA GLN A 253 21.64 -10.93 -6.47
C GLN A 253 20.42 -10.83 -7.39
N ALA A 254 19.38 -11.64 -7.17
CA ALA A 254 18.21 -11.68 -8.03
C ALA A 254 17.37 -10.38 -7.98
N GLY A 255 17.12 -9.80 -6.81
CA GLY A 255 16.24 -8.63 -6.70
C GLY A 255 16.91 -7.30 -7.05
N ALA A 256 16.11 -6.27 -7.30
CA ALA A 256 16.55 -4.89 -7.52
C ALA A 256 17.15 -4.23 -6.27
N ALA A 257 16.73 -4.67 -5.08
CA ALA A 257 17.22 -4.22 -3.78
C ALA A 257 17.11 -5.34 -2.74
N VAL A 258 17.83 -5.19 -1.62
CA VAL A 258 17.74 -6.11 -0.48
C VAL A 258 17.14 -5.39 0.72
N GLU A 259 16.17 -6.01 1.39
CA GLU A 259 15.59 -5.51 2.63
C GLU A 259 16.04 -6.35 3.83
N ILE A 260 16.71 -5.72 4.79
CA ILE A 260 16.97 -6.31 6.11
C ILE A 260 15.72 -6.11 6.96
N LYS A 261 15.06 -7.18 7.38
CA LYS A 261 13.88 -7.08 8.25
C LYS A 261 14.26 -7.28 9.70
N ILE A 262 14.28 -6.19 10.46
CA ILE A 262 14.48 -6.23 11.91
C ILE A 262 13.17 -6.57 12.63
N GLY A 263 12.04 -6.06 12.13
CA GLY A 263 10.73 -6.29 12.73
C GLY A 263 9.58 -5.95 11.78
N GLN A 264 8.35 -6.07 12.28
CA GLN A 264 7.14 -5.70 11.54
C GLN A 264 6.05 -5.18 12.49
N GLY A 265 5.22 -4.25 12.00
CA GLY A 265 4.23 -3.54 12.81
C GLY A 265 3.11 -4.42 13.39
N ALA A 266 2.83 -5.57 12.77
CA ALA A 266 1.82 -6.51 13.26
C ALA A 266 2.27 -7.30 14.50
N LYS A 267 3.57 -7.44 14.72
CA LYS A 267 4.15 -8.22 15.83
C LYS A 267 5.55 -7.73 16.19
N PRO A 268 5.67 -6.51 16.74
CA PRO A 268 6.96 -5.99 17.18
C PRO A 268 7.60 -6.87 18.25
N GLY A 269 8.93 -7.05 18.16
CA GLY A 269 9.70 -7.78 19.17
C GLY A 269 9.56 -9.31 19.15
N ILE A 270 8.84 -9.87 18.17
CA ILE A 270 8.78 -11.33 17.97
C ILE A 270 9.12 -11.68 16.52
N GLY A 271 9.65 -12.88 16.32
CA GLY A 271 10.02 -13.39 15.00
C GLY A 271 8.84 -13.85 14.14
N GLY A 272 9.16 -14.29 12.94
CA GLY A 272 8.20 -14.94 12.04
C GLY A 272 7.82 -16.33 12.50
N HIS A 273 6.58 -16.73 12.22
CA HIS A 273 6.10 -18.09 12.43
C HIS A 273 5.27 -18.53 11.24
N LEU A 274 5.69 -19.62 10.60
CA LEU A 274 4.92 -20.31 9.58
C LEU A 274 4.69 -21.75 10.04
N PRO A 275 3.44 -22.17 10.29
CA PRO A 275 3.14 -23.53 10.71
C PRO A 275 3.56 -24.57 9.66
N GLY A 276 4.08 -25.71 10.11
CA GLY A 276 4.57 -26.79 9.25
C GLY A 276 3.54 -27.34 8.26
N GLU A 277 2.24 -27.26 8.61
CA GLU A 277 1.14 -27.63 7.72
C GLU A 277 1.07 -26.78 6.42
N LYS A 278 1.72 -25.63 6.41
CA LYS A 278 1.85 -24.73 5.24
C LYS A 278 3.18 -24.91 4.52
N ILE A 279 4.06 -25.81 4.98
CA ILE A 279 5.37 -26.08 4.38
C ILE A 279 5.24 -27.36 3.57
N ASP A 280 4.73 -27.23 2.35
CA ASP A 280 4.73 -28.26 1.33
C ASP A 280 6.11 -28.42 0.69
N TYR A 281 6.20 -29.25 -0.34
CA TYR A 281 7.46 -29.51 -1.04
C TYR A 281 8.08 -28.25 -1.65
N GLU A 282 7.30 -27.44 -2.34
CA GLU A 282 7.82 -26.23 -3.02
C GLU A 282 8.22 -25.14 -2.03
N VAL A 283 7.44 -24.92 -0.98
CA VAL A 283 7.80 -24.00 0.11
C VAL A 283 9.07 -24.47 0.83
N SER A 284 9.22 -25.80 1.02
CA SER A 284 10.40 -26.43 1.62
C SER A 284 11.67 -26.11 0.83
N ILE A 285 11.63 -26.28 -0.48
CA ILE A 285 12.76 -25.98 -1.36
C ILE A 285 13.07 -24.48 -1.38
N THR A 286 12.05 -23.64 -1.58
CA THR A 286 12.23 -22.18 -1.68
C THR A 286 12.76 -21.57 -0.39
N ARG A 287 12.38 -22.12 0.77
CA ARG A 287 12.86 -21.65 2.08
C ARG A 287 14.10 -22.35 2.59
N MET A 288 14.55 -23.41 1.92
CA MET A 288 15.68 -24.27 2.33
C MET A 288 15.50 -24.86 3.73
N ILE A 289 14.28 -25.37 4.03
CA ILE A 289 13.93 -26.01 5.30
C ILE A 289 13.20 -27.32 5.07
N PRO A 290 13.22 -28.28 6.02
CA PRO A 290 12.51 -29.54 5.84
C PRO A 290 11.00 -29.38 5.72
N GLN A 291 10.39 -30.15 4.81
CA GLN A 291 8.94 -30.20 4.64
C GLN A 291 8.22 -30.58 5.94
N GLY A 292 7.08 -29.94 6.23
CA GLY A 292 6.23 -30.23 7.37
C GLY A 292 6.76 -29.76 8.73
N THR A 293 7.91 -29.05 8.77
CA THR A 293 8.46 -28.47 10.00
C THR A 293 8.05 -27.01 10.15
N ASP A 294 7.80 -26.58 11.41
CA ASP A 294 7.53 -25.17 11.68
C ASP A 294 8.73 -24.30 11.35
N ALA A 295 8.53 -23.24 10.55
CA ALA A 295 9.55 -22.23 10.29
C ALA A 295 9.45 -21.10 11.31
N LEU A 296 10.36 -21.07 12.26
CA LEU A 296 10.44 -20.07 13.32
C LEU A 296 11.64 -19.18 13.08
N SER A 297 11.40 -17.88 12.88
CA SER A 297 12.47 -16.89 12.86
C SER A 297 12.76 -16.43 14.28
N PRO A 298 14.05 -16.33 14.71
CA PRO A 298 14.38 -15.72 15.98
C PRO A 298 13.91 -14.27 16.06
N ALA A 299 13.62 -13.77 17.26
CA ALA A 299 13.20 -12.39 17.44
C ALA A 299 14.28 -11.39 17.00
N PRO A 300 15.54 -11.47 17.47
CA PRO A 300 16.65 -10.67 16.95
C PRO A 300 17.38 -11.39 15.82
N HIS A 301 18.06 -10.64 14.97
CA HIS A 301 19.14 -11.19 14.16
C HIS A 301 20.31 -11.59 15.07
N HIS A 302 20.86 -12.78 14.90
CA HIS A 302 21.94 -13.26 15.76
C HIS A 302 23.28 -12.56 15.50
N ASP A 303 23.38 -11.82 14.42
CA ASP A 303 24.54 -11.05 13.98
C ASP A 303 24.34 -9.54 14.11
N ILE A 304 23.25 -9.07 14.71
CA ILE A 304 22.98 -7.64 14.89
C ILE A 304 22.58 -7.38 16.35
N TYR A 305 23.49 -6.82 17.12
CA TYR A 305 23.28 -6.41 18.52
C TYR A 305 23.54 -4.92 18.74
N SER A 306 24.02 -4.21 17.69
CA SER A 306 24.31 -2.78 17.73
C SER A 306 24.10 -2.16 16.34
N ILE A 307 24.16 -0.82 16.27
CA ILE A 307 24.15 -0.09 14.99
C ILE A 307 25.39 -0.40 14.17
N GLU A 308 26.52 -0.67 14.82
CA GLU A 308 27.77 -1.04 14.18
C GLU A 308 27.67 -2.41 13.51
N ASP A 309 27.02 -3.38 14.15
CA ASP A 309 26.77 -4.70 13.56
C ASP A 309 25.84 -4.58 12.34
N LEU A 310 24.79 -3.74 12.45
CA LEU A 310 23.92 -3.45 11.31
C LEU A 310 24.70 -2.83 10.14
N ARG A 311 25.63 -1.91 10.42
CA ARG A 311 26.49 -1.31 9.40
C ARG A 311 27.35 -2.35 8.72
N GLN A 312 27.91 -3.33 9.45
CA GLN A 312 28.70 -4.41 8.86
C GLN A 312 27.85 -5.27 7.93
N LEU A 313 26.61 -5.63 8.33
CA LEU A 313 25.72 -6.40 7.48
C LEU A 313 25.30 -5.61 6.23
N ILE A 314 24.99 -4.31 6.36
CA ILE A 314 24.67 -3.46 5.20
C ILE A 314 25.85 -3.43 4.23
N TYR A 315 27.08 -3.23 4.74
CA TYR A 315 28.27 -3.22 3.91
C TYR A 315 28.47 -4.55 3.20
N ALA A 316 28.38 -5.67 3.92
CA ALA A 316 28.53 -7.00 3.34
C ALA A 316 27.48 -7.28 2.24
N LEU A 317 26.24 -6.86 2.44
CA LEU A 317 25.19 -7.01 1.44
C LEU A 317 25.43 -6.11 0.22
N LYS A 318 25.89 -4.88 0.40
CA LYS A 318 26.27 -3.99 -0.72
C LYS A 318 27.38 -4.61 -1.56
N GLU A 319 28.45 -5.13 -0.93
CA GLU A 319 29.53 -5.83 -1.63
C GLU A 319 29.03 -7.07 -2.38
N ALA A 320 28.19 -7.89 -1.73
CA ALA A 320 27.66 -9.12 -2.33
C ALA A 320 26.73 -8.86 -3.53
N THR A 321 26.07 -7.69 -3.59
CA THR A 321 25.04 -7.37 -4.60
C THR A 321 25.51 -6.35 -5.64
N GLY A 322 26.76 -5.92 -5.61
CA GLY A 322 27.26 -4.87 -6.49
C GLY A 322 26.58 -3.53 -6.21
N TYR A 323 26.47 -3.17 -4.94
CA TYR A 323 25.93 -1.89 -4.43
C TYR A 323 24.47 -1.62 -4.80
N LYS A 324 23.64 -2.66 -4.81
CA LYS A 324 22.18 -2.48 -4.83
C LYS A 324 21.69 -1.72 -3.58
N PRO A 325 20.60 -0.96 -3.65
CA PRO A 325 20.02 -0.29 -2.49
C PRO A 325 19.68 -1.27 -1.36
N ILE A 326 20.00 -0.90 -0.13
CA ILE A 326 19.69 -1.67 1.07
C ILE A 326 18.58 -0.96 1.86
N SER A 327 17.45 -1.64 1.98
CA SER A 327 16.34 -1.24 2.85
C SER A 327 16.49 -1.86 4.23
N VAL A 328 16.14 -1.13 5.29
CA VAL A 328 16.04 -1.68 6.64
C VAL A 328 14.62 -1.46 7.15
N LYS A 329 13.90 -2.58 7.33
CA LYS A 329 12.53 -2.58 7.83
C LYS A 329 12.49 -2.70 9.34
N ILE A 330 11.87 -1.71 9.99
CA ILE A 330 11.70 -1.61 11.44
C ILE A 330 10.23 -1.47 11.82
N ALA A 331 9.84 -2.07 12.95
CA ALA A 331 8.51 -1.86 13.51
C ALA A 331 8.43 -0.48 14.19
N CYS A 332 7.30 0.19 14.07
CA CYS A 332 7.05 1.44 14.77
C CYS A 332 6.84 1.16 16.27
N VAL A 333 7.84 1.51 17.08
CA VAL A 333 7.87 1.34 18.53
C VAL A 333 8.39 2.62 19.20
N HIS A 334 8.47 2.67 20.51
CA HIS A 334 9.07 3.80 21.23
C HIS A 334 10.52 4.03 20.76
N ASN A 335 10.99 5.25 20.83
CA ASN A 335 12.33 5.67 20.35
C ASN A 335 12.57 5.42 18.84
N ILE A 336 11.52 5.22 18.05
CA ILE A 336 11.64 4.93 16.62
C ILE A 336 12.48 5.98 15.87
N ALA A 337 12.42 7.23 16.27
CA ALA A 337 13.18 8.31 15.66
C ALA A 337 14.70 8.12 15.85
N ALA A 338 15.14 7.72 17.05
CA ALA A 338 16.54 7.43 17.32
C ALA A 338 17.01 6.15 16.60
N ILE A 339 16.15 5.12 16.56
CA ILE A 339 16.42 3.88 15.84
C ILE A 339 16.60 4.17 14.34
N ALA A 340 15.70 4.93 13.73
CA ALA A 340 15.78 5.31 12.33
C ALA A 340 17.03 6.14 12.01
N SER A 341 17.39 7.10 12.88
CA SER A 341 18.65 7.85 12.76
C SER A 341 19.87 6.92 12.78
N GLY A 342 19.89 5.95 13.68
CA GLY A 342 20.94 4.92 13.72
C GLY A 342 21.00 4.09 12.44
N VAL A 343 19.84 3.67 11.91
CA VAL A 343 19.75 2.91 10.65
C VAL A 343 20.30 3.70 9.47
N VAL A 344 19.97 5.00 9.35
CA VAL A 344 20.52 5.89 8.31
C VAL A 344 22.03 6.04 8.46
N ARG A 345 22.53 6.23 9.69
CA ARG A 345 23.96 6.34 9.99
C ARG A 345 24.72 5.03 9.76
N ALA A 346 24.05 3.88 9.88
CA ALA A 346 24.60 2.58 9.51
C ALA A 346 24.78 2.42 7.97
N GLY A 347 24.19 3.31 7.16
CA GLY A 347 24.36 3.32 5.71
C GLY A 347 23.21 2.71 4.93
N ALA A 348 22.03 2.53 5.54
CA ALA A 348 20.82 2.13 4.82
C ALA A 348 20.43 3.20 3.81
N ASP A 349 19.98 2.77 2.63
CA ASP A 349 19.48 3.65 1.58
C ASP A 349 17.99 3.92 1.73
N ILE A 350 17.27 2.98 2.39
CA ILE A 350 15.84 3.06 2.63
C ILE A 350 15.54 2.67 4.08
N VAL A 351 14.78 3.49 4.79
CA VAL A 351 14.18 3.17 6.08
C VAL A 351 12.71 2.81 5.87
N TYR A 352 12.36 1.56 6.13
CA TYR A 352 10.99 1.09 5.98
C TYR A 352 10.30 1.05 7.35
N LEU A 353 9.32 1.92 7.55
CA LEU A 353 8.55 2.03 8.80
C LEU A 353 7.27 1.19 8.69
N ASP A 354 7.12 0.19 9.55
CA ASP A 354 5.93 -0.66 9.59
C ASP A 354 5.11 -0.38 10.87
N GLY A 355 3.95 0.24 10.67
CA GLY A 355 3.11 0.80 11.71
C GLY A 355 2.30 -0.23 12.48
N PHE A 356 1.88 0.16 13.68
CA PHE A 356 1.01 -0.58 14.57
C PHE A 356 -0.26 -1.09 13.87
N ARG A 357 -0.65 -2.33 14.16
CA ARG A 357 -1.77 -3.03 13.54
C ARG A 357 -1.64 -3.23 12.03
N GLY A 358 -0.43 -3.29 11.51
CA GLY A 358 -0.18 -3.76 10.15
C GLY A 358 -0.70 -5.18 9.91
N GLY A 359 -0.80 -5.58 8.64
CA GLY A 359 -1.24 -6.93 8.28
C GLY A 359 -0.17 -8.00 8.54
N THR A 360 -0.60 -9.23 8.82
CA THR A 360 0.29 -10.39 8.95
C THR A 360 -0.47 -11.69 8.71
N GLY A 361 0.25 -12.75 8.28
CA GLY A 361 -0.31 -14.10 8.15
C GLY A 361 -0.59 -14.80 9.47
N ALA A 362 0.23 -14.54 10.50
CA ALA A 362 0.08 -15.09 11.84
C ALA A 362 0.70 -14.16 12.88
N SER A 363 -0.03 -13.87 13.95
CA SER A 363 0.46 -13.12 15.12
C SER A 363 -0.38 -13.46 16.33
N PRO A 364 0.20 -13.50 17.55
CA PRO A 364 -0.58 -13.49 18.78
C PRO A 364 -1.45 -12.22 18.82
N THR A 365 -2.73 -12.37 19.15
CA THR A 365 -3.68 -11.25 19.19
C THR A 365 -3.21 -10.15 20.13
N ILE A 366 -2.70 -10.55 21.31
CA ILE A 366 -2.19 -9.62 22.33
C ILE A 366 -1.07 -8.71 21.78
N ILE A 367 -0.15 -9.25 21.00
CA ILE A 367 0.94 -8.48 20.42
C ILE A 367 0.40 -7.53 19.33
N ARG A 368 -0.39 -8.06 18.39
CA ARG A 368 -0.95 -7.26 17.31
C ARG A 368 -1.80 -6.09 17.80
N ASP A 369 -2.57 -6.29 18.86
CA ASP A 369 -3.57 -5.33 19.31
C ASP A 369 -3.03 -4.33 20.34
N HIS A 370 -1.88 -4.62 20.99
CA HIS A 370 -1.41 -3.83 22.14
C HIS A 370 0.07 -3.42 22.08
N VAL A 371 0.84 -3.86 21.08
CA VAL A 371 2.28 -3.55 21.00
C VAL A 371 2.61 -2.76 19.75
N GLY A 372 3.24 -1.60 19.91
CA GLY A 372 3.63 -0.70 18.83
C GLY A 372 3.00 0.69 18.93
N ILE A 373 3.36 1.58 18.02
CA ILE A 373 2.79 2.93 17.90
C ILE A 373 2.21 3.17 16.50
N PRO A 374 1.23 4.07 16.37
CA PRO A 374 0.65 4.43 15.07
C PRO A 374 1.70 4.89 14.06
N LEU A 375 1.52 4.49 12.80
CA LEU A 375 2.41 4.87 11.70
C LEU A 375 2.58 6.38 11.58
N GLU A 376 1.50 7.14 11.71
CA GLU A 376 1.45 8.58 11.51
C GLU A 376 2.37 9.30 12.50
N ILE A 377 2.33 8.89 13.77
CA ILE A 377 3.21 9.42 14.82
C ILE A 377 4.67 9.05 14.55
N ALA A 378 4.92 7.77 14.23
CA ALA A 378 6.26 7.28 13.94
C ALA A 378 6.88 8.01 12.74
N LEU A 379 6.11 8.15 11.65
CA LEU A 379 6.55 8.79 10.42
C LEU A 379 6.92 10.26 10.66
N ALA A 380 6.03 11.02 11.30
CA ALA A 380 6.27 12.43 11.59
C ALA A 380 7.51 12.63 12.48
N THR A 381 7.69 11.81 13.52
CA THR A 381 8.85 11.92 14.42
C THR A 381 10.15 11.50 13.75
N VAL A 382 10.14 10.47 12.89
CA VAL A 382 11.31 10.02 12.13
C VAL A 382 11.73 11.08 11.12
N ASP A 383 10.80 11.57 10.28
CA ASP A 383 11.11 12.60 9.28
C ASP A 383 11.67 13.86 9.95
N GLN A 384 11.05 14.31 11.05
CA GLN A 384 11.54 15.47 11.81
C GLN A 384 12.96 15.23 12.35
N ARG A 385 13.19 14.08 12.98
CA ARG A 385 14.51 13.75 13.55
C ARG A 385 15.61 13.74 12.49
N LEU A 386 15.35 13.13 11.33
CA LEU A 386 16.33 13.07 10.25
C LEU A 386 16.60 14.46 9.64
N ARG A 387 15.61 15.36 9.63
CA ARG A 387 15.77 16.77 9.22
C ARG A 387 16.61 17.55 10.24
N ASP A 388 16.29 17.41 11.53
CA ASP A 388 17.02 18.10 12.61
C ASP A 388 18.50 17.69 12.65
N GLU A 389 18.80 16.45 12.29
CA GLU A 389 20.18 15.93 12.20
C GLU A 389 20.86 16.22 10.84
N GLY A 390 20.16 16.82 9.86
CA GLY A 390 20.69 17.11 8.53
C GLY A 390 21.00 15.86 7.68
N ILE A 391 20.36 14.72 7.98
CA ILE A 391 20.60 13.44 7.29
C ILE A 391 19.38 12.92 6.54
N ARG A 392 18.31 13.72 6.39
CA ARG A 392 17.06 13.28 5.76
C ARG A 392 17.26 12.81 4.31
N ASN A 393 18.19 13.39 3.59
CA ASN A 393 18.48 13.02 2.20
C ASN A 393 19.35 11.76 2.06
N ARG A 394 19.92 11.26 3.17
CA ARG A 394 20.77 10.07 3.14
C ARG A 394 19.99 8.75 3.07
N ALA A 395 18.68 8.79 3.24
CA ALA A 395 17.81 7.64 3.04
C ALA A 395 16.40 8.08 2.69
N SER A 396 15.72 7.28 1.88
CA SER A 396 14.28 7.40 1.64
C SER A 396 13.49 6.72 2.75
N ILE A 397 12.27 7.19 3.02
CA ILE A 397 11.35 6.61 4.01
C ILE A 397 10.19 5.94 3.28
N VAL A 398 10.01 4.64 3.49
CA VAL A 398 8.82 3.91 3.04
C VAL A 398 7.88 3.71 4.22
N ALA A 399 6.64 4.15 4.07
CA ALA A 399 5.59 4.02 5.08
C ALA A 399 4.70 2.80 4.81
N ALA A 400 4.50 1.96 5.82
CA ALA A 400 3.64 0.78 5.76
C ALA A 400 2.90 0.56 7.08
N GLY A 401 1.91 -0.33 7.06
CA GLY A 401 1.14 -0.67 8.25
C GLY A 401 -0.17 0.13 8.34
N GLY A 402 -1.19 -0.34 7.61
CA GLY A 402 -2.52 0.20 7.68
C GLY A 402 -2.86 1.29 6.65
N ILE A 403 -2.11 1.41 5.58
CA ILE A 403 -2.47 2.21 4.41
C ILE A 403 -3.70 1.57 3.73
N ARG A 404 -4.78 2.36 3.56
CA ARG A 404 -6.11 1.84 3.18
C ARG A 404 -6.67 2.48 1.92
N SER A 405 -6.16 3.65 1.54
CA SER A 405 -6.68 4.46 0.44
C SER A 405 -5.62 5.41 -0.10
N SER A 406 -5.88 5.97 -1.27
CA SER A 406 -5.11 7.06 -1.88
C SER A 406 -4.90 8.25 -0.94
N ALA A 407 -5.93 8.60 -0.16
CA ALA A 407 -5.85 9.67 0.84
C ALA A 407 -4.84 9.36 1.96
N ASP A 408 -4.76 8.09 2.43
CA ASP A 408 -3.75 7.69 3.40
C ASP A 408 -2.34 7.82 2.80
N VAL A 409 -2.15 7.47 1.52
CA VAL A 409 -0.88 7.63 0.80
C VAL A 409 -0.48 9.10 0.73
N ALA A 410 -1.37 9.99 0.24
CA ALA A 410 -1.08 11.42 0.14
C ALA A 410 -0.72 12.04 1.51
N LYS A 411 -1.46 11.68 2.56
CA LYS A 411 -1.19 12.16 3.93
C LYS A 411 0.13 11.61 4.49
N ALA A 412 0.46 10.34 4.22
CA ALA A 412 1.74 9.77 4.62
C ALA A 412 2.92 10.47 3.93
N ILE A 413 2.80 10.79 2.64
CA ILE A 413 3.82 11.56 1.92
C ILE A 413 3.94 12.98 2.49
N ALA A 414 2.82 13.65 2.77
CA ALA A 414 2.83 14.96 3.41
C ALA A 414 3.46 14.93 4.82
N LEU A 415 3.35 13.82 5.56
CA LEU A 415 4.02 13.61 6.85
C LEU A 415 5.51 13.27 6.72
N GLY A 416 6.01 12.94 5.53
CA GLY A 416 7.43 12.73 5.27
C GLY A 416 7.82 11.41 4.61
N ALA A 417 6.90 10.56 4.17
CA ALA A 417 7.24 9.38 3.38
C ALA A 417 7.67 9.76 1.96
N ASP A 418 8.55 8.95 1.37
CA ASP A 418 8.88 9.00 -0.07
C ASP A 418 7.95 8.08 -0.87
N ALA A 419 7.55 6.96 -0.29
CA ALA A 419 6.56 6.02 -0.86
C ALA A 419 5.79 5.28 0.24
N CYS A 420 4.71 4.62 -0.16
CA CYS A 420 3.91 3.77 0.72
C CYS A 420 3.90 2.32 0.23
N ALA A 421 3.99 1.38 1.17
CA ALA A 421 3.84 -0.04 0.85
C ALA A 421 2.49 -0.57 1.36
N ILE A 422 1.75 -1.22 0.46
CA ILE A 422 0.43 -1.80 0.76
C ILE A 422 0.51 -3.32 0.86
N GLY A 423 -0.08 -3.88 1.90
CA GLY A 423 -0.20 -5.33 2.09
C GLY A 423 -1.66 -5.76 2.10
N THR A 424 -2.39 -5.43 3.18
CA THR A 424 -3.80 -5.83 3.33
C THR A 424 -4.68 -5.29 2.19
N ALA A 425 -4.48 -4.05 1.77
CA ALA A 425 -5.24 -3.46 0.67
C ALA A 425 -5.02 -4.23 -0.64
N ALA A 426 -3.78 -4.63 -0.96
CA ALA A 426 -3.48 -5.47 -2.10
C ALA A 426 -4.19 -6.83 -2.02
N LEU A 427 -4.17 -7.50 -0.86
CA LEU A 427 -4.87 -8.77 -0.69
C LEU A 427 -6.39 -8.61 -0.78
N VAL A 428 -6.96 -7.49 -0.34
CA VAL A 428 -8.39 -7.18 -0.49
C VAL A 428 -8.75 -7.04 -1.98
N ALA A 429 -7.89 -6.42 -2.79
CA ALA A 429 -8.07 -6.37 -4.24
C ALA A 429 -8.12 -7.77 -4.88
N LEU A 430 -7.39 -8.74 -4.33
CA LEU A 430 -7.43 -10.15 -4.73
C LEU A 430 -8.62 -10.95 -4.14
N GLY A 431 -9.54 -10.28 -3.44
CA GLY A 431 -10.74 -10.88 -2.88
C GLY A 431 -10.66 -11.25 -1.39
N CYS A 432 -9.65 -10.80 -0.66
CA CYS A 432 -9.57 -11.02 0.78
C CYS A 432 -10.72 -10.31 1.52
N HIS A 433 -11.42 -11.03 2.39
CA HIS A 433 -12.51 -10.51 3.23
C HIS A 433 -12.08 -10.18 4.66
N VAL A 434 -10.77 -10.13 4.91
CA VAL A 434 -10.19 -9.80 6.23
C VAL A 434 -10.77 -10.66 7.36
N CYS A 435 -10.99 -11.95 7.10
CA CYS A 435 -11.52 -12.90 8.09
C CYS A 435 -10.53 -13.22 9.23
N GLN A 436 -9.25 -12.84 9.09
CA GLN A 436 -8.17 -13.02 10.07
C GLN A 436 -7.87 -14.48 10.42
N LYS A 437 -8.18 -15.43 9.54
CA LYS A 437 -7.90 -16.87 9.71
C LYS A 437 -6.72 -17.34 8.84
N CYS A 438 -5.82 -16.44 8.47
CA CYS A 438 -4.68 -16.72 7.59
C CYS A 438 -3.74 -17.79 8.15
N HIS A 439 -3.58 -17.86 9.48
CA HIS A 439 -2.75 -18.83 10.18
C HIS A 439 -3.21 -20.28 10.01
N THR A 440 -4.49 -20.52 9.69
CA THR A 440 -5.04 -21.89 9.56
C THR A 440 -4.70 -22.58 8.23
N GLY A 441 -4.19 -21.85 7.24
CA GLY A 441 -3.96 -22.40 5.91
C GLY A 441 -5.22 -22.80 5.12
N ALA A 442 -6.43 -22.51 5.64
CA ALA A 442 -7.70 -22.89 5.02
C ALA A 442 -8.41 -21.71 4.30
N CYS A 443 -7.62 -20.79 3.72
CA CYS A 443 -8.17 -19.63 3.02
C CYS A 443 -8.95 -20.05 1.78
N SER A 444 -10.28 -19.89 1.82
CA SER A 444 -11.17 -20.28 0.71
C SER A 444 -10.97 -19.47 -0.57
N TRP A 445 -10.28 -18.32 -0.49
CA TRP A 445 -9.98 -17.45 -1.63
C TRP A 445 -8.68 -17.80 -2.35
N GLY A 446 -7.94 -18.82 -1.87
CA GLY A 446 -6.66 -19.22 -2.48
C GLY A 446 -5.49 -18.29 -2.14
N ILE A 447 -5.68 -17.34 -1.21
CA ILE A 447 -4.67 -16.32 -0.88
C ILE A 447 -3.67 -16.82 0.15
N CYS A 448 -4.13 -17.16 1.38
CA CYS A 448 -3.25 -17.58 2.48
C CYS A 448 -3.34 -19.10 2.72
N THR A 449 -3.03 -19.88 1.70
CA THR A 449 -3.09 -21.35 1.72
C THR A 449 -2.06 -21.93 0.75
N GLN A 450 -1.64 -23.18 0.99
CA GLN A 450 -0.82 -23.97 0.07
C GLN A 450 -1.59 -25.20 -0.46
N ARG A 451 -2.86 -25.37 -0.07
CA ARG A 451 -3.69 -26.46 -0.57
C ARG A 451 -4.04 -26.24 -2.03
N GLN A 452 -3.64 -27.14 -2.91
CA GLN A 452 -3.81 -27.01 -4.37
C GLN A 452 -5.27 -26.78 -4.80
N GLU A 453 -6.23 -27.45 -4.13
CA GLU A 453 -7.65 -27.28 -4.42
C GLU A 453 -8.18 -25.88 -4.06
N LEU A 454 -7.46 -25.13 -3.22
CA LEU A 454 -7.78 -23.76 -2.85
C LEU A 454 -6.97 -22.75 -3.66
N THR A 455 -5.66 -22.95 -3.84
CA THR A 455 -4.78 -22.00 -4.56
C THR A 455 -5.24 -21.78 -6.00
N ARG A 456 -5.73 -22.82 -6.68
CA ARG A 456 -6.28 -22.73 -8.05
C ARG A 456 -7.49 -21.80 -8.21
N ARG A 457 -8.08 -21.33 -7.10
CA ARG A 457 -9.21 -20.39 -7.11
C ARG A 457 -8.78 -18.96 -7.43
N LEU A 458 -7.51 -18.64 -7.26
CA LEU A 458 -6.92 -17.37 -7.64
C LEU A 458 -6.13 -17.55 -8.94
N ASP A 459 -6.59 -16.92 -10.01
CA ASP A 459 -5.86 -16.82 -11.27
C ASP A 459 -4.84 -15.67 -11.15
N PRO A 460 -3.53 -15.90 -11.36
CA PRO A 460 -2.51 -14.87 -11.22
C PRO A 460 -2.68 -13.70 -12.19
N GLU A 461 -3.09 -13.95 -13.42
CA GLU A 461 -3.28 -12.92 -14.45
C GLU A 461 -4.46 -11.99 -14.11
N TRP A 462 -5.57 -12.59 -13.69
CA TRP A 462 -6.69 -11.83 -13.18
C TRP A 462 -6.30 -11.02 -11.93
N GLY A 463 -5.58 -11.64 -11.00
CA GLY A 463 -5.08 -10.98 -9.80
C GLY A 463 -4.18 -9.78 -10.11
N ALA A 464 -3.25 -9.94 -11.05
CA ALA A 464 -2.39 -8.85 -11.51
C ALA A 464 -3.22 -7.68 -12.07
N SER A 465 -4.23 -7.98 -12.88
CA SER A 465 -5.11 -6.94 -13.45
C SER A 465 -5.88 -6.18 -12.37
N GLN A 466 -6.36 -6.86 -11.32
CA GLN A 466 -7.03 -6.20 -10.18
C GLN A 466 -6.09 -5.25 -9.42
N LEU A 467 -4.85 -5.67 -9.20
CA LEU A 467 -3.84 -4.87 -8.53
C LEU A 467 -3.42 -3.65 -9.36
N VAL A 468 -3.24 -3.81 -10.66
CA VAL A 468 -2.95 -2.71 -11.59
C VAL A 468 -4.07 -1.68 -11.57
N ASN A 469 -5.33 -2.14 -11.66
CA ASN A 469 -6.49 -1.26 -11.62
C ASN A 469 -6.57 -0.48 -10.29
N LEU A 470 -6.35 -1.15 -9.14
CA LEU A 470 -6.36 -0.51 -7.83
C LEU A 470 -5.31 0.61 -7.75
N VAL A 471 -4.07 0.30 -8.11
CA VAL A 471 -2.95 1.26 -8.00
C VAL A 471 -3.14 2.43 -8.97
N ASN A 472 -3.59 2.17 -10.19
CA ASN A 472 -3.90 3.23 -11.16
C ASN A 472 -5.01 4.15 -10.64
N ALA A 473 -6.09 3.58 -10.08
CA ALA A 473 -7.17 4.37 -9.49
C ALA A 473 -6.66 5.27 -8.35
N TRP A 474 -5.83 4.73 -7.45
CA TRP A 474 -5.24 5.52 -6.37
C TRP A 474 -4.27 6.58 -6.89
N THR A 475 -3.48 6.27 -7.92
CA THR A 475 -2.58 7.24 -8.56
C THR A 475 -3.34 8.41 -9.16
N HIS A 476 -4.47 8.15 -9.84
CA HIS A 476 -5.34 9.22 -10.35
C HIS A 476 -5.96 10.06 -9.22
N GLU A 477 -6.46 9.44 -8.16
CA GLU A 477 -6.99 10.16 -7.00
C GLU A 477 -5.92 11.03 -6.31
N ILE A 478 -4.67 10.54 -6.23
CA ILE A 478 -3.56 11.33 -5.70
C ILE A 478 -3.25 12.51 -6.63
N ALA A 479 -3.30 12.33 -7.94
CA ALA A 479 -3.11 13.43 -8.91
C ALA A 479 -4.19 14.52 -8.71
N GLU A 480 -5.46 14.15 -8.49
CA GLU A 480 -6.52 15.11 -8.15
C GLU A 480 -6.25 15.86 -6.84
N VAL A 481 -5.75 15.15 -5.82
CA VAL A 481 -5.33 15.76 -4.56
C VAL A 481 -4.20 16.76 -4.79
N LEU A 482 -3.16 16.40 -5.55
CA LEU A 482 -2.06 17.31 -5.88
C LEU A 482 -2.57 18.55 -6.60
N GLY A 483 -3.47 18.38 -7.57
CA GLY A 483 -4.12 19.48 -8.28
C GLY A 483 -4.86 20.42 -7.34
N ALA A 484 -5.66 19.88 -6.41
CA ALA A 484 -6.35 20.66 -5.38
C ALA A 484 -5.39 21.40 -4.43
N LEU A 485 -4.19 20.87 -4.21
CA LEU A 485 -3.13 21.49 -3.42
C LEU A 485 -2.29 22.51 -4.20
N GLY A 486 -2.48 22.60 -5.51
CA GLY A 486 -1.69 23.49 -6.40
C GLY A 486 -0.25 23.04 -6.55
N VAL A 487 0.02 21.73 -6.55
CA VAL A 487 1.34 21.12 -6.81
C VAL A 487 1.23 20.08 -7.91
N ASN A 488 2.25 19.94 -8.75
CA ASN A 488 2.24 19.07 -9.91
C ASN A 488 3.19 17.86 -9.80
N ALA A 489 3.82 17.67 -8.67
CA ALA A 489 4.72 16.55 -8.44
C ALA A 489 4.51 15.95 -7.04
N ILE A 490 4.49 14.63 -6.96
CA ILE A 490 4.32 13.92 -5.68
C ILE A 490 5.47 14.20 -4.71
N GLU A 491 6.69 14.35 -5.20
CA GLU A 491 7.84 14.70 -4.37
C GLU A 491 7.74 16.10 -3.75
N SER A 492 6.99 17.01 -4.36
CA SER A 492 6.71 18.35 -3.79
C SER A 492 5.79 18.29 -2.58
N LEU A 493 5.02 17.21 -2.42
CA LEU A 493 4.19 16.98 -1.24
C LEU A 493 4.98 16.39 -0.07
N ARG A 494 6.16 15.81 -0.31
CA ARG A 494 6.94 15.10 0.70
C ARG A 494 7.33 15.99 1.87
N GLY A 495 6.80 15.67 3.06
CA GLY A 495 7.06 16.40 4.30
C GLY A 495 6.45 17.80 4.35
N SER A 496 5.54 18.13 3.44
CA SER A 496 4.81 19.39 3.39
C SER A 496 3.64 19.38 4.39
N ARG A 497 3.98 19.36 5.68
CA ARG A 497 3.00 19.29 6.79
C ARG A 497 2.12 20.52 6.88
N GLU A 498 2.58 21.65 6.36
CA GLU A 498 1.78 22.88 6.20
C GLU A 498 0.55 22.68 5.28
N ARG A 499 0.53 21.61 4.46
CA ARG A 499 -0.63 21.19 3.67
C ARG A 499 -1.60 20.30 4.44
N LEU A 500 -1.33 20.03 5.71
CA LEU A 500 -2.20 19.23 6.57
C LEU A 500 -2.86 20.09 7.65
N ARG A 501 -4.09 19.73 8.01
CA ARG A 501 -4.84 20.30 9.13
C ARG A 501 -5.39 19.19 10.00
N GLY A 502 -5.24 19.33 11.31
CA GLY A 502 -5.79 18.38 12.28
C GLY A 502 -7.19 18.76 12.72
N LEU A 503 -8.09 17.81 12.76
CA LEU A 503 -9.47 17.97 13.23
C LEU A 503 -9.74 17.00 14.36
N GLY A 504 -10.11 17.54 15.56
CA GLY A 504 -10.42 16.69 16.71
C GLY A 504 -9.22 15.97 17.34
N LEU A 505 -8.00 16.45 17.08
CA LEU A 505 -6.77 15.99 17.72
C LEU A 505 -6.42 16.91 18.89
N ASP A 506 -5.83 16.33 19.94
CA ASP A 506 -5.28 17.10 21.06
C ASP A 506 -3.99 17.83 20.65
N LYS A 507 -3.63 18.85 21.45
CA LYS A 507 -2.46 19.70 21.16
C LYS A 507 -1.17 18.91 21.09
N SER A 508 -0.96 17.93 21.98
CA SER A 508 0.29 17.16 22.01
C SER A 508 0.45 16.32 20.76
N THR A 509 -0.63 15.73 20.28
CA THR A 509 -0.66 14.98 19.01
C THR A 509 -0.38 15.90 17.81
N LEU A 510 -0.98 17.09 17.76
CA LEU A 510 -0.71 18.08 16.71
C LEU A 510 0.75 18.53 16.70
N ASP A 511 1.31 18.81 17.87
CA ASP A 511 2.73 19.22 18.03
C ASP A 511 3.68 18.10 17.54
N ILE A 512 3.41 16.83 17.87
CA ILE A 512 4.21 15.69 17.40
C ILE A 512 4.11 15.53 15.88
N LEU A 513 2.92 15.66 15.33
CA LEU A 513 2.70 15.57 13.88
C LEU A 513 3.27 16.78 13.13
N GLY A 514 3.51 17.91 13.81
CA GLY A 514 3.90 19.18 13.21
C GLY A 514 2.81 19.77 12.32
N VAL A 515 1.55 19.59 12.71
CA VAL A 515 0.35 19.96 11.93
C VAL A 515 -0.47 21.00 12.72
N LYS A 516 -0.99 22.00 12.02
CA LYS A 516 -1.87 22.99 12.61
C LYS A 516 -3.31 22.45 12.77
N PRO A 517 -4.07 22.92 13.77
CA PRO A 517 -5.50 22.60 13.83
C PRO A 517 -6.25 23.22 12.64
N ALA A 518 -7.36 22.58 12.25
CA ALA A 518 -8.22 23.11 11.20
C ALA A 518 -8.80 24.47 11.62
N GLY A 519 -8.69 25.45 10.73
CA GLY A 519 -9.14 26.83 10.97
C GLY A 519 -8.05 27.82 11.37
N LEU A 520 -6.77 27.37 11.45
CA LEU A 520 -5.61 28.24 11.72
C LEU A 520 -4.63 28.27 10.55
#